data_ca08444709896c8fc682b42f26e6fb6b
#
_entry.id   ca08444709896c8fc682b42f26e6fb6b
#
_cell.length_a   1.000
_cell.length_b   1.000
_cell.length_c   1.000
_cell.angle_alpha   90.00
_cell.angle_beta   90.00
_cell.angle_gamma   90.00
#
_symmetry.space_group_name_H-M   'P 1'
#
loop_
_entity.id
_entity.type
_entity.pdbx_description
1 polymer ?
#
loop_
_entity_poly.entity_id
_entity_poly.type
_entity_poly.pdbx_seq_one_letter_code
_entity_poly.pdbx_strand_id
1 'polypeptide(L)'
;VFYLGTPYQITFADLNEPKGFHVLDTEERTIEYIRNPLTIFTQLVYDDETDDYTNCDLDKYRHTFVRVIVRKKTNPVMFDTLIDRLTDLGVYGATVLEDKELGITLTEQINVAQDTLTIINNEIDQLNVSNPAKLKTILKELYLESLYA
;
A
#
# COMPACT_ATOMS: atom_id res chain seq x y z
N VAL A 1 -19.61 -0.98 -24.02
CA VAL A 1 -18.17 -0.62 -24.01
C VAL A 1 -17.48 -1.59 -23.09
N PHE A 2 -16.44 -2.24 -23.60
CA PHE A 2 -15.63 -3.19 -22.83
C PHE A 2 -14.24 -2.57 -22.57
N TYR A 3 -13.81 -2.51 -21.31
CA TYR A 3 -12.51 -1.99 -20.93
C TYR A 3 -11.51 -3.15 -20.82
N LEU A 4 -10.43 -3.10 -21.62
CA LEU A 4 -9.47 -4.20 -21.75
C LEU A 4 -8.47 -4.28 -20.59
N GLY A 5 -8.33 -3.21 -19.81
CA GLY A 5 -7.34 -3.13 -18.72
C GLY A 5 -5.91 -2.89 -19.21
N THR A 6 -4.94 -3.12 -18.30
CA THR A 6 -3.51 -2.94 -18.56
C THR A 6 -2.80 -4.28 -18.70
N PRO A 7 -1.77 -4.40 -19.58
CA PRO A 7 -1.08 -5.68 -19.79
C PRO A 7 -0.14 -6.08 -18.65
N TYR A 8 0.22 -5.15 -17.76
CA TYR A 8 1.08 -5.36 -16.59
C TYR A 8 0.69 -4.41 -15.46
N GLN A 9 1.24 -4.66 -14.28
CA GLN A 9 1.05 -3.82 -13.09
C GLN A 9 1.81 -2.50 -13.27
N ILE A 10 1.20 -1.37 -12.94
CA ILE A 10 1.79 -0.03 -13.04
C ILE A 10 2.15 0.51 -11.65
N THR A 11 1.36 0.17 -10.65
CA THR A 11 1.53 0.64 -9.26
C THR A 11 1.21 -0.47 -8.27
N PHE A 12 1.49 -0.24 -6.99
CA PHE A 12 1.07 -1.14 -5.91
C PHE A 12 -0.46 -1.27 -5.74
N ALA A 13 -1.25 -0.38 -6.35
CA ALA A 13 -2.71 -0.54 -6.39
C ALA A 13 -3.14 -1.74 -7.23
N ASP A 14 -2.31 -2.14 -8.19
CA ASP A 14 -2.55 -3.31 -9.05
C ASP A 14 -2.12 -4.65 -8.39
N LEU A 15 -1.72 -4.61 -7.12
CA LEU A 15 -1.29 -5.80 -6.40
C LEU A 15 -2.41 -6.86 -6.40
N ASN A 16 -2.06 -8.10 -6.77
CA ASN A 16 -2.97 -9.24 -6.88
C ASN A 16 -4.05 -9.13 -7.98
N GLU A 17 -4.05 -8.08 -8.80
CA GLU A 17 -4.94 -8.00 -9.96
C GLU A 17 -4.39 -8.81 -11.14
N PRO A 18 -5.21 -9.62 -11.80
CA PRO A 18 -4.80 -10.31 -13.02
C PRO A 18 -4.59 -9.30 -14.13
N LYS A 19 -3.38 -9.26 -14.69
CA LYS A 19 -3.01 -8.41 -15.82
C LYS A 19 -2.79 -9.26 -17.06
N GLY A 20 -2.97 -8.66 -18.24
CA GLY A 20 -2.80 -9.34 -19.50
C GLY A 20 -3.21 -8.50 -20.69
N PHE A 21 -3.26 -9.12 -21.85
CA PHE A 21 -3.66 -8.46 -23.09
C PHE A 21 -4.73 -9.29 -23.80
N HIS A 22 -5.39 -8.68 -24.77
CA HIS A 22 -6.44 -9.32 -25.52
C HIS A 22 -6.04 -9.47 -26.98
N VAL A 23 -6.39 -10.60 -27.54
CA VAL A 23 -6.28 -10.87 -28.97
C VAL A 23 -7.68 -10.79 -29.57
N LEU A 24 -7.87 -9.91 -30.53
CA LEU A 24 -9.12 -9.75 -31.27
C LEU A 24 -8.99 -10.51 -32.60
N ASP A 25 -9.83 -11.53 -32.79
CA ASP A 25 -10.07 -12.13 -34.10
C ASP A 25 -11.13 -11.29 -34.82
N THR A 26 -10.73 -10.68 -35.94
CA THR A 26 -11.63 -9.81 -36.72
C THR A 26 -12.55 -10.57 -37.67
N GLU A 27 -12.23 -11.81 -38.03
CA GLU A 27 -13.05 -12.67 -38.88
C GLU A 27 -14.17 -13.32 -38.04
N GLU A 28 -13.77 -13.98 -36.95
CA GLU A 28 -14.68 -14.65 -36.02
C GLU A 28 -15.35 -13.68 -35.03
N ARG A 29 -14.85 -12.43 -34.93
CA ARG A 29 -15.29 -11.39 -33.98
C ARG A 29 -15.25 -11.86 -32.53
N THR A 30 -14.21 -12.62 -32.17
CA THR A 30 -13.98 -13.12 -30.84
C THR A 30 -12.82 -12.36 -30.17
N ILE A 31 -12.87 -12.28 -28.82
CA ILE A 31 -11.80 -11.70 -28.02
C ILE A 31 -11.30 -12.77 -27.06
N GLU A 32 -10.00 -13.05 -27.13
CA GLU A 32 -9.31 -13.94 -26.22
C GLU A 32 -8.46 -13.14 -25.23
N TYR A 33 -8.54 -13.46 -23.93
CA TYR A 33 -7.69 -12.87 -22.91
C TYR A 33 -6.46 -13.73 -22.66
N ILE A 34 -5.29 -13.15 -22.86
CA ILE A 34 -4.00 -13.78 -22.56
C ILE A 34 -3.45 -13.19 -21.26
N ARG A 35 -3.43 -13.99 -20.21
CA ARG A 35 -2.93 -13.58 -18.89
C ARG A 35 -1.41 -13.38 -18.90
N ASN A 36 -0.96 -12.26 -18.36
CA ASN A 36 0.46 -12.05 -18.06
C ASN A 36 0.83 -12.76 -16.75
N PRO A 37 1.73 -13.75 -16.77
CA PRO A 37 2.15 -14.46 -15.56
C PRO A 37 3.15 -13.67 -14.71
N LEU A 38 3.73 -12.59 -15.26
CA LEU A 38 4.78 -11.81 -14.61
C LEU A 38 4.17 -10.82 -13.60
N THR A 39 4.81 -10.70 -12.46
CA THR A 39 4.44 -9.77 -11.39
C THR A 39 5.56 -8.77 -11.17
N ILE A 40 5.23 -7.49 -11.14
CA ILE A 40 6.19 -6.39 -10.90
C ILE A 40 6.17 -5.98 -9.42
N PHE A 41 4.99 -5.92 -8.81
CA PHE A 41 4.81 -5.52 -7.42
C PHE A 41 4.37 -6.70 -6.58
N THR A 42 5.05 -6.89 -5.46
CA THR A 42 4.78 -7.96 -4.50
C THR A 42 4.70 -7.41 -3.09
N GLN A 43 4.04 -8.14 -2.21
CA GLN A 43 3.91 -7.77 -0.80
C GLN A 43 4.35 -8.92 0.08
N LEU A 44 5.13 -8.60 1.11
CA LEU A 44 5.50 -9.47 2.20
C LEU A 44 4.94 -8.89 3.49
N VAL A 45 4.20 -9.69 4.25
CA VAL A 45 3.77 -9.32 5.60
C VAL A 45 4.76 -9.94 6.56
N TYR A 46 5.36 -9.14 7.41
CA TYR A 46 6.30 -9.56 8.44
C TYR A 46 5.62 -9.57 9.81
N ASP A 47 5.64 -10.72 10.46
CA ASP A 47 5.13 -10.91 11.81
C ASP A 47 5.94 -12.02 12.50
N ASP A 48 6.93 -11.65 13.32
CA ASP A 48 7.85 -12.58 13.95
C ASP A 48 7.31 -13.24 15.24
N GLU A 49 6.07 -12.94 15.61
CA GLU A 49 5.35 -13.72 16.64
C GLU A 49 4.71 -14.99 16.06
N THR A 50 4.36 -14.96 14.77
CA THR A 50 3.65 -16.06 14.11
C THR A 50 4.51 -16.86 13.14
N ASP A 51 5.51 -16.23 12.51
CA ASP A 51 6.29 -16.82 11.44
C ASP A 51 7.81 -16.75 11.70
N ASP A 52 8.53 -17.79 11.28
CA ASP A 52 10.00 -17.82 11.27
C ASP A 52 10.53 -17.50 9.87
N TYR A 53 11.24 -16.40 9.77
CA TYR A 53 11.80 -15.92 8.50
C TYR A 53 13.25 -16.35 8.25
N THR A 54 13.83 -17.17 9.15
CA THR A 54 15.24 -17.60 9.06
C THR A 54 15.52 -18.37 7.78
N ASN A 55 14.63 -19.28 7.38
CA ASN A 55 14.77 -20.12 6.19
C ASN A 55 13.60 -20.04 5.22
N CYS A 56 12.83 -18.95 5.26
CA CYS A 56 11.69 -18.78 4.34
C CYS A 56 12.16 -18.69 2.88
N ASP A 57 11.34 -19.24 1.98
CA ASP A 57 11.55 -19.11 0.54
C ASP A 57 11.16 -17.70 0.08
N LEU A 58 12.13 -17.02 -0.50
CA LEU A 58 11.99 -15.65 -1.01
C LEU A 58 12.03 -15.56 -2.54
N ASP A 59 12.18 -16.68 -3.26
CA ASP A 59 12.37 -16.67 -4.73
C ASP A 59 11.26 -15.94 -5.49
N LYS A 60 10.04 -15.95 -4.98
CA LYS A 60 8.90 -15.22 -5.58
C LYS A 60 9.06 -13.69 -5.60
N TYR A 61 10.00 -13.16 -4.82
CA TYR A 61 10.27 -11.71 -4.75
C TYR A 61 11.39 -11.26 -5.69
N ARG A 62 12.11 -12.22 -6.31
CA ARG A 62 13.19 -11.93 -7.26
C ARG A 62 12.70 -11.05 -8.41
N HIS A 63 13.44 -9.99 -8.71
CA HIS A 63 13.13 -9.05 -9.79
C HIS A 63 11.74 -8.39 -9.66
N THR A 64 11.29 -8.11 -8.43
CA THR A 64 10.07 -7.36 -8.15
C THR A 64 10.35 -6.17 -7.24
N PHE A 65 9.41 -5.22 -7.17
CA PHE A 65 9.35 -4.22 -6.12
C PHE A 65 8.56 -4.81 -4.95
N VAL A 66 9.18 -4.88 -3.79
CA VAL A 66 8.61 -5.53 -2.60
C VAL A 66 8.13 -4.48 -1.61
N ARG A 67 6.88 -4.58 -1.19
CA ARG A 67 6.35 -3.85 -0.03
C ARG A 67 6.37 -4.78 1.18
N VAL A 68 7.17 -4.46 2.19
CA VAL A 68 7.22 -5.19 3.46
C VAL A 68 6.33 -4.48 4.46
N ILE A 69 5.25 -5.12 4.87
CA ILE A 69 4.35 -4.64 5.91
C ILE A 69 4.73 -5.29 7.22
N VAL A 70 5.19 -4.50 8.18
CA VAL A 70 5.63 -4.96 9.50
C VAL A 70 4.46 -4.87 10.47
N ARG A 71 3.91 -6.02 10.87
CA ARG A 71 2.87 -6.13 11.90
C ARG A 71 3.47 -6.22 13.31
N LYS A 72 4.41 -7.14 13.46
CA LYS A 72 5.12 -7.38 14.71
C LYS A 72 6.60 -7.55 14.42
N LYS A 73 7.44 -6.84 15.20
CA LYS A 73 8.90 -6.86 15.11
C LYS A 73 9.46 -6.98 16.51
N THR A 74 9.48 -8.19 17.05
CA THR A 74 10.03 -8.49 18.38
C THR A 74 11.53 -8.77 18.31
N ASN A 75 12.00 -9.29 17.17
CA ASN A 75 13.39 -9.59 16.90
C ASN A 75 13.97 -8.73 15.76
N PRO A 76 14.59 -7.57 16.06
CA PRO A 76 15.16 -6.70 15.04
C PRO A 76 16.22 -7.37 14.16
N VAL A 77 17.04 -8.25 14.74
CA VAL A 77 18.12 -8.95 14.01
C VAL A 77 17.56 -9.87 12.93
N MET A 78 16.47 -10.58 13.23
CA MET A 78 15.81 -11.43 12.25
C MET A 78 15.18 -10.61 11.11
N PHE A 79 14.61 -9.45 11.45
CA PHE A 79 14.07 -8.53 10.45
C PHE A 79 15.18 -7.99 9.52
N ASP A 80 16.28 -7.51 10.10
CA ASP A 80 17.41 -6.97 9.33
C ASP A 80 18.00 -8.06 8.41
N THR A 81 18.16 -9.28 8.92
CA THR A 81 18.60 -10.44 8.11
C THR A 81 17.63 -10.72 6.95
N LEU A 82 16.33 -10.59 7.15
CA LEU A 82 15.33 -10.75 6.08
C LEU A 82 15.48 -9.68 5.00
N ILE A 83 15.68 -8.42 5.39
CA ILE A 83 15.86 -7.32 4.46
C ILE A 83 17.16 -7.50 3.64
N ASP A 84 18.25 -7.91 4.30
CA ASP A 84 19.52 -8.21 3.63
C ASP A 84 19.35 -9.33 2.60
N ARG A 85 18.68 -10.43 2.97
CA ARG A 85 18.37 -11.55 2.06
C ARG A 85 17.50 -11.11 0.86
N LEU A 86 16.50 -10.23 1.06
CA LEU A 86 15.72 -9.68 -0.04
C LEU A 86 16.60 -8.85 -0.99
N THR A 87 17.50 -8.05 -0.44
CA THR A 87 18.42 -7.23 -1.23
C THR A 87 19.38 -8.11 -2.04
N ASP A 88 19.98 -9.11 -1.41
CA ASP A 88 20.89 -10.06 -2.06
C ASP A 88 20.21 -10.91 -3.13
N LEU A 89 18.91 -11.17 -2.97
CA LEU A 89 18.09 -11.88 -3.94
C LEU A 89 17.94 -11.12 -5.28
N GLY A 90 18.18 -9.81 -5.27
CA GLY A 90 18.04 -8.94 -6.45
C GLY A 90 16.63 -8.43 -6.68
N VAL A 91 15.93 -8.02 -5.62
CA VAL A 91 14.71 -7.22 -5.75
C VAL A 91 15.04 -5.86 -6.36
N TYR A 92 14.12 -5.27 -7.11
CA TYR A 92 14.32 -3.92 -7.68
C TYR A 92 14.22 -2.81 -6.65
N GLY A 93 13.55 -3.06 -5.54
CA GLY A 93 13.45 -2.18 -4.40
C GLY A 93 12.56 -2.78 -3.32
N ALA A 94 12.87 -2.47 -2.07
CA ALA A 94 12.08 -2.85 -0.91
C ALA A 94 11.62 -1.59 -0.16
N THR A 95 10.30 -1.47 0.06
CA THR A 95 9.72 -0.40 0.88
C THR A 95 9.14 -1.02 2.14
N VAL A 96 9.60 -0.58 3.30
CA VAL A 96 9.12 -1.04 4.60
C VAL A 96 8.04 -0.09 5.09
N LEU A 97 6.88 -0.62 5.46
CA LEU A 97 5.79 0.11 6.11
C LEU A 97 5.48 -0.56 7.45
N GLU A 98 5.56 0.19 8.53
CA GLU A 98 5.09 -0.29 9.83
C GLU A 98 3.57 -0.15 9.90
N ASP A 99 2.89 -1.14 10.52
CA ASP A 99 1.43 -1.17 10.63
C ASP A 99 0.89 0.05 11.42
N LYS A 100 1.75 0.70 12.22
CA LYS A 100 1.47 1.98 12.89
C LYS A 100 1.43 3.18 11.93
N GLU A 101 2.14 3.13 10.80
CA GLU A 101 2.11 4.16 9.75
C GLU A 101 0.94 3.92 8.77
N LEU A 102 0.53 2.69 8.63
CA LEU A 102 -0.76 2.33 8.02
C LEU A 102 -1.94 2.71 8.92
N GLY A 103 -1.74 3.41 10.01
CA GLY A 103 -2.66 3.87 11.05
C GLY A 103 -4.07 4.31 10.64
N ILE A 104 -4.42 4.05 9.41
CA ILE A 104 -5.74 3.76 8.92
C ILE A 104 -6.00 2.29 9.24
N THR A 105 -6.32 2.02 10.49
CA THR A 105 -7.05 0.80 10.82
C THR A 105 -8.23 0.77 9.86
N LEU A 106 -8.27 -0.20 8.94
CA LEU A 106 -9.45 -0.47 8.09
C LEU A 106 -10.71 -0.79 8.93
N THR A 107 -10.65 -0.62 10.24
CA THR A 107 -11.74 -0.73 11.23
C THR A 107 -12.31 0.61 11.65
N GLU A 108 -11.65 1.73 11.41
CA GLU A 108 -12.38 2.97 11.34
C GLU A 108 -12.97 3.04 9.92
N GLN A 109 -14.18 2.53 9.78
CA GLN A 109 -15.09 2.98 8.75
C GLN A 109 -14.98 4.50 8.78
N ILE A 110 -14.23 5.06 7.81
CA ILE A 110 -14.34 6.47 7.52
C ILE A 110 -15.83 6.64 7.27
N ASN A 111 -16.51 7.14 8.25
CA ASN A 111 -17.90 7.50 8.12
C ASN A 111 -17.84 8.62 7.07
N VAL A 112 -18.16 8.29 5.83
CA VAL A 112 -18.12 9.21 4.66
C VAL A 112 -18.99 10.45 4.92
N ALA A 113 -19.72 10.46 6.05
CA ALA A 113 -20.51 11.55 6.56
C ALA A 113 -19.80 12.44 7.61
N GLN A 114 -18.55 12.15 8.01
CA GLN A 114 -17.82 13.10 8.86
C GLN A 114 -17.25 14.21 7.98
N ASP A 115 -17.72 15.42 8.27
CA ASP A 115 -17.17 16.65 7.69
C ASP A 115 -15.65 16.72 7.96
N THR A 116 -14.85 17.08 6.96
CA THR A 116 -13.40 17.20 7.03
C THR A 116 -12.93 18.03 8.23
N LEU A 117 -13.69 19.07 8.61
CA LEU A 117 -13.42 19.88 9.79
C LEU A 117 -13.53 19.09 11.09
N THR A 118 -14.44 18.15 11.17
CA THR A 118 -14.58 17.27 12.34
C THR A 118 -13.38 16.35 12.48
N ILE A 119 -12.87 15.79 11.38
CA ILE A 119 -11.66 14.95 11.36
C ILE A 119 -10.45 15.77 11.82
N ILE A 120 -10.24 16.96 11.25
CA ILE A 120 -9.14 17.87 11.62
C ILE A 120 -9.19 18.21 13.11
N ASN A 121 -10.37 18.52 13.65
CA ASN A 121 -10.53 18.86 15.06
C ASN A 121 -10.21 17.71 16.00
N ASN A 122 -10.64 16.49 15.65
CA ASN A 122 -10.37 15.28 16.44
C ASN A 122 -8.86 14.95 16.45
N GLU A 123 -8.18 15.06 15.31
CA GLU A 123 -6.74 14.87 15.24
C GLU A 123 -5.97 15.88 16.07
N ILE A 124 -6.36 17.16 16.06
CA ILE A 124 -5.72 18.19 16.87
C ILE A 124 -5.88 17.90 18.37
N ASP A 125 -7.03 17.35 18.79
CA ASP A 125 -7.27 17.01 20.20
C ASP A 125 -6.39 15.86 20.70
N GLN A 126 -5.91 15.00 19.78
CA GLN A 126 -4.96 13.93 20.08
C GLN A 126 -3.51 14.40 20.11
N LEU A 127 -3.20 15.54 19.45
CA LEU A 127 -1.86 16.10 19.42
C LEU A 127 -1.54 16.85 20.73
N ASN A 128 -0.36 16.58 21.28
CA ASN A 128 0.14 17.29 22.46
C ASN A 128 0.76 18.65 22.09
N VAL A 129 -0.09 19.60 21.68
CA VAL A 129 0.33 20.95 21.24
C VAL A 129 0.05 22.00 22.29
N SER A 130 0.89 23.04 22.35
CA SER A 130 0.82 24.11 23.35
C SER A 130 -0.46 24.95 23.27
N ASN A 131 -1.11 25.04 22.11
CA ASN A 131 -2.33 25.83 21.91
C ASN A 131 -3.25 25.20 20.85
N PRO A 132 -4.03 24.16 21.20
CA PRO A 132 -4.90 23.46 20.26
C PRO A 132 -6.01 24.36 19.68
N ALA A 133 -6.52 25.29 20.47
CA ALA A 133 -7.59 26.20 20.01
C ALA A 133 -7.14 27.11 18.86
N LYS A 134 -5.94 27.67 18.96
CA LYS A 134 -5.37 28.52 17.89
C LYS A 134 -5.09 27.70 16.63
N LEU A 135 -4.59 26.48 16.79
CA LEU A 135 -4.31 25.57 15.67
C LEU A 135 -5.59 25.19 14.92
N LYS A 136 -6.68 24.89 15.63
CA LYS A 136 -8.00 24.64 15.05
C LYS A 136 -8.52 25.81 14.24
N THR A 137 -8.35 27.03 14.74
CA THR A 137 -8.79 28.23 14.04
C THR A 137 -8.03 28.42 12.73
N ILE A 138 -6.70 28.32 12.75
CA ILE A 138 -5.84 28.48 11.57
C ILE A 138 -6.16 27.41 10.51
N LEU A 139 -6.26 26.15 10.89
CA LEU A 139 -6.55 25.07 9.96
C LEU A 139 -7.95 25.16 9.37
N LYS A 140 -8.92 25.65 10.16
CA LYS A 140 -10.27 25.90 9.65
C LYS A 140 -10.25 27.03 8.60
N GLU A 141 -9.52 28.12 8.84
CA GLU A 141 -9.40 29.24 7.89
C GLU A 141 -8.74 28.78 6.59
N LEU A 142 -7.61 28.06 6.66
CA LEU A 142 -6.92 27.51 5.50
C LEU A 142 -7.80 26.54 4.70
N TYR A 143 -8.56 25.68 5.37
CA TYR A 143 -9.49 24.79 4.71
C TYR A 143 -10.59 25.53 3.96
N LEU A 144 -11.16 26.55 4.58
CA LEU A 144 -12.18 27.37 3.92
C LEU A 144 -11.61 28.15 2.73
N GLU A 145 -10.40 28.71 2.84
CA GLU A 145 -9.72 29.37 1.71
C GLU A 145 -9.50 28.39 0.55
N SER A 146 -9.12 27.15 0.82
CA SER A 146 -8.90 26.13 -0.22
C SER A 146 -10.17 25.73 -0.98
N LEU A 147 -11.35 25.93 -0.40
CA LEU A 147 -12.64 25.63 -1.06
C LEU A 147 -13.08 26.74 -2.02
N TYR A 148 -12.50 27.95 -1.91
CA TYR A 148 -12.86 29.11 -2.72
C TYR A 148 -11.75 29.56 -3.67
N ALA A 149 -10.61 28.82 -3.72
CA ALA A 149 -9.52 29.03 -4.65
C ALA A 149 -9.73 28.17 -5.92
#